data_56bd3da52b64c4e8f7be354c93edc6a2
#
_entry.id   56bd3da52b64c4e8f7be354c93edc6a2
#
_cell.length_a   1.000
_cell.length_b   1.000
_cell.length_c   1.000
_cell.angle_alpha   90.00
_cell.angle_beta   90.00
_cell.angle_gamma   90.00
#
_symmetry.space_group_name_H-M   'P 1'
#
loop_
_entity.id
_entity.type
_entity.pdbx_description
1 polymer ?
#
loop_
_entity_poly.entity_id
_entity_poly.type
_entity_poly.pdbx_seq_one_letter_code
_entity_poly.pdbx_strand_id
1 'polypeptide(L)'
;MRVALCALPDVREATRMCLSTLPRPAAPPPPEVIRAPIWTTWARYKQNVDQEKTLTFAREILRHALPASVMEIDDKWQAGYGELDFDLTKFPDPKGMVDELHALGFAVTLWVMPFVEEDTEAFREGSELGYFVTSKRRTGNLKPGFFKWWNAPPVVALDVTNPEAVDWFVTRLKRLQTRYGIDGFKFDAGEPCFLPRMFETREALGHPSEYTRYWVERVASRFALAEVRTGHGTTGVGVLTR
;
A
#
# COMPACT_ATOMS: atom_id res chain seq x y z
N MET A 1 18.05 -18.38 -12.33
CA MET A 1 16.83 -18.84 -11.61
C MET A 1 17.20 -20.05 -10.77
N ARG A 2 16.88 -20.06 -9.47
CA ARG A 2 17.00 -21.26 -8.61
C ARG A 2 15.63 -21.88 -8.46
N VAL A 3 15.50 -23.17 -8.70
CA VAL A 3 14.26 -23.94 -8.57
C VAL A 3 14.48 -25.00 -7.51
N ALA A 4 13.64 -25.07 -6.51
CA ALA A 4 13.62 -26.15 -5.53
C ALA A 4 12.47 -27.11 -5.87
N LEU A 5 12.78 -28.39 -5.96
CA LEU A 5 11.78 -29.45 -6.16
C LEU A 5 11.69 -30.26 -4.87
N CYS A 6 10.48 -30.38 -4.32
CA CYS A 6 10.19 -31.19 -3.15
C CYS A 6 9.36 -32.41 -3.58
N ALA A 7 9.98 -33.58 -3.59
CA ALA A 7 9.31 -34.83 -3.92
C ALA A 7 9.24 -35.70 -2.65
N LEU A 8 8.07 -35.85 -2.07
CA LEU A 8 7.80 -36.66 -0.88
C LEU A 8 6.49 -37.44 -1.09
N PRO A 9 6.29 -38.58 -0.39
CA PRO A 9 5.08 -39.40 -0.55
C PRO A 9 3.78 -38.68 -0.18
N ASP A 10 3.87 -37.73 0.76
CA ASP A 10 2.74 -36.96 1.28
C ASP A 10 2.86 -35.48 0.86
N VAL A 11 1.81 -34.94 0.23
CA VAL A 11 1.73 -33.54 -0.20
C VAL A 11 1.92 -32.56 0.97
N ARG A 12 1.47 -32.91 2.16
CA ARG A 12 1.64 -32.07 3.37
C ARG A 12 3.11 -31.98 3.76
N GLU A 13 3.83 -33.10 3.73
CA GLU A 13 5.28 -33.13 4.03
C GLU A 13 6.05 -32.41 2.94
N ALA A 14 5.73 -32.60 1.67
CA ALA A 14 6.33 -31.88 0.56
C ALA A 14 6.14 -30.38 0.69
N THR A 15 4.92 -29.93 1.02
CA THR A 15 4.62 -28.51 1.27
C THR A 15 5.41 -27.96 2.45
N ARG A 16 5.46 -28.65 3.58
CA ARG A 16 6.24 -28.23 4.75
C ARG A 16 7.72 -28.09 4.42
N MET A 17 8.28 -29.04 3.67
CA MET A 17 9.67 -29.01 3.25
C MET A 17 9.94 -27.82 2.32
N CYS A 18 9.10 -27.58 1.32
CA CYS A 18 9.23 -26.43 0.44
C CYS A 18 9.13 -25.12 1.22
N LEU A 19 8.14 -25.00 2.10
CA LEU A 19 7.95 -23.80 2.94
C LEU A 19 9.13 -23.57 3.91
N SER A 20 9.80 -24.63 4.36
CA SER A 20 10.99 -24.50 5.25
C SER A 20 12.19 -23.85 4.57
N THR A 21 12.21 -23.81 3.25
CA THR A 21 13.26 -23.12 2.46
C THR A 21 13.04 -21.62 2.31
N LEU A 22 11.84 -21.15 2.64
CA LEU A 22 11.48 -19.73 2.57
C LEU A 22 11.86 -19.01 3.88
N PRO A 23 12.23 -17.73 3.79
CA PRO A 23 12.44 -16.91 4.98
C PRO A 23 11.16 -16.87 5.82
N ARG A 24 11.29 -16.99 7.13
CA ARG A 24 10.18 -16.81 8.07
C ARG A 24 10.21 -15.41 8.63
N PRO A 25 9.06 -14.75 8.81
CA PRO A 25 8.99 -13.46 9.47
C PRO A 25 9.41 -13.60 10.95
N ALA A 26 10.05 -12.56 11.48
CA ALA A 26 10.41 -12.50 12.89
C ALA A 26 9.17 -12.46 13.80
N ALA A 27 8.07 -11.86 13.32
CA ALA A 27 6.77 -11.86 13.96
C ALA A 27 5.66 -12.05 12.92
N PRO A 28 4.57 -12.74 13.26
CA PRO A 28 3.39 -12.79 12.40
C PRO A 28 2.69 -11.43 12.41
N PRO A 29 1.79 -11.17 11.44
CA PRO A 29 0.86 -10.04 11.52
C PRO A 29 0.04 -10.07 12.80
N PRO A 30 -0.54 -8.94 13.26
CA PRO A 30 -1.38 -8.89 14.45
C PRO A 30 -2.49 -9.94 14.40
N PRO A 31 -2.74 -10.71 15.50
CA PRO A 31 -3.73 -11.80 15.51
C PRO A 31 -5.15 -11.34 15.13
N GLU A 32 -5.47 -10.10 15.39
CA GLU A 32 -6.79 -9.51 15.13
C GLU A 32 -7.12 -9.52 13.64
N VAL A 33 -6.13 -9.20 12.77
CA VAL A 33 -6.33 -9.20 11.31
C VAL A 33 -6.37 -10.60 10.68
N ILE A 34 -6.02 -11.64 11.48
CA ILE A 34 -6.10 -13.04 11.04
C ILE A 34 -7.41 -13.68 11.48
N ARG A 35 -7.94 -13.26 12.65
CA ARG A 35 -9.10 -13.88 13.29
C ARG A 35 -10.44 -13.31 12.88
N ALA A 36 -10.47 -12.06 12.40
CA ALA A 36 -11.68 -11.36 12.01
C ALA A 36 -11.54 -10.77 10.60
N PRO A 37 -12.66 -10.53 9.89
CA PRO A 37 -12.61 -9.97 8.53
C PRO A 37 -12.04 -8.55 8.51
N ILE A 38 -11.30 -8.21 7.46
CA ILE A 38 -11.03 -6.81 7.11
C ILE A 38 -12.21 -6.30 6.29
N TRP A 39 -12.89 -5.26 6.78
CA TRP A 39 -14.04 -4.65 6.15
C TRP A 39 -13.60 -3.53 5.22
N THR A 40 -13.53 -3.84 3.94
CA THR A 40 -13.08 -2.87 2.94
C THR A 40 -14.25 -2.10 2.31
N THR A 41 -14.14 -0.79 2.27
CA THR A 41 -15.11 0.07 1.57
C THR A 41 -15.13 -0.20 0.06
N TRP A 42 -14.04 -0.75 -0.50
CA TRP A 42 -13.96 -1.10 -1.91
C TRP A 42 -15.01 -2.11 -2.36
N ALA A 43 -15.27 -3.12 -1.55
CA ALA A 43 -16.25 -4.15 -1.90
C ALA A 43 -17.65 -3.56 -2.13
N ARG A 44 -18.01 -2.51 -1.38
CA ARG A 44 -19.35 -1.93 -1.39
C ARG A 44 -19.46 -0.64 -2.22
N TYR A 45 -18.50 0.27 -2.09
CA TYR A 45 -18.62 1.62 -2.63
C TYR A 45 -17.66 1.92 -3.77
N LYS A 46 -16.62 1.10 -3.97
CA LYS A 46 -15.54 1.40 -4.92
C LYS A 46 -14.97 2.80 -4.64
N GLN A 47 -14.82 3.63 -5.66
CA GLN A 47 -14.34 5.01 -5.54
C GLN A 47 -15.38 5.99 -4.97
N ASN A 48 -16.65 5.58 -4.82
CA ASN A 48 -17.72 6.41 -4.28
C ASN A 48 -17.78 6.31 -2.75
N VAL A 49 -16.65 6.42 -2.10
CA VAL A 49 -16.49 6.42 -0.64
C VAL A 49 -16.51 7.86 -0.11
N ASP A 50 -17.07 8.04 1.07
CA ASP A 50 -17.04 9.27 1.87
C ASP A 50 -17.19 8.95 3.35
N GLN A 51 -17.12 9.96 4.20
CA GLN A 51 -17.21 9.83 5.66
C GLN A 51 -18.52 9.20 6.11
N GLU A 52 -19.66 9.66 5.60
CA GLU A 52 -20.98 9.15 6.00
C GLU A 52 -21.15 7.69 5.63
N LYS A 53 -20.77 7.30 4.42
CA LYS A 53 -20.83 5.91 3.96
C LYS A 53 -19.92 5.00 4.78
N THR A 54 -18.74 5.46 5.16
CA THR A 54 -17.79 4.71 5.98
C THR A 54 -18.37 4.43 7.36
N LEU A 55 -18.92 5.45 8.04
CA LEU A 55 -19.56 5.31 9.35
C LEU A 55 -20.84 4.47 9.27
N THR A 56 -21.65 4.65 8.24
CA THR A 56 -22.85 3.84 8.01
C THR A 56 -22.50 2.37 7.85
N PHE A 57 -21.44 2.05 7.08
CA PHE A 57 -20.97 0.68 6.90
C PHE A 57 -20.54 0.05 8.22
N ALA A 58 -19.76 0.76 9.04
CA ALA A 58 -19.34 0.29 10.36
C ALA A 58 -20.53 -0.03 11.27
N ARG A 59 -21.51 0.88 11.35
CA ARG A 59 -22.72 0.69 12.15
C ARG A 59 -23.57 -0.48 11.66
N GLU A 60 -23.67 -0.71 10.35
CA GLU A 60 -24.38 -1.84 9.77
C GLU A 60 -23.72 -3.18 10.12
N ILE A 61 -22.38 -3.27 10.06
CA ILE A 61 -21.63 -4.47 10.47
C ILE A 61 -22.02 -4.86 11.89
N LEU A 62 -22.00 -3.92 12.82
CA LEU A 62 -22.36 -4.17 14.22
C LEU A 62 -23.83 -4.49 14.39
N ARG A 63 -24.74 -3.82 13.67
CA ARG A 63 -26.17 -4.12 13.70
C ARG A 63 -26.49 -5.57 13.32
N HIS A 64 -25.68 -6.16 12.43
CA HIS A 64 -25.80 -7.55 12.04
C HIS A 64 -25.01 -8.52 12.92
N ALA A 65 -24.53 -8.06 14.09
CA ALA A 65 -23.73 -8.85 15.04
C ALA A 65 -22.46 -9.46 14.38
N LEU A 66 -21.90 -8.79 13.40
CA LEU A 66 -20.63 -9.18 12.79
C LEU A 66 -19.47 -8.53 13.57
N PRO A 67 -18.29 -9.18 13.62
CA PRO A 67 -17.19 -8.71 14.44
C PRO A 67 -16.60 -7.39 13.89
N ALA A 68 -16.42 -6.41 14.77
CA ALA A 68 -15.52 -5.29 14.48
C ALA A 68 -14.08 -5.79 14.44
N SER A 69 -13.29 -5.32 13.48
CA SER A 69 -11.86 -5.60 13.38
C SER A 69 -11.14 -4.45 12.69
N VAL A 70 -10.98 -4.50 11.38
CA VAL A 70 -10.38 -3.43 10.59
C VAL A 70 -11.41 -2.83 9.65
N MET A 71 -11.55 -1.51 9.65
CA MET A 71 -12.23 -0.72 8.63
C MET A 71 -11.17 -0.18 7.67
N GLU A 72 -11.15 -0.73 6.47
CA GLU A 72 -10.25 -0.33 5.41
C GLU A 72 -10.94 0.70 4.50
N ILE A 73 -10.50 1.95 4.56
CA ILE A 73 -10.97 3.02 3.69
C ILE A 73 -10.13 2.97 2.40
N ASP A 74 -10.75 2.54 1.32
CA ASP A 74 -10.11 2.21 0.06
C ASP A 74 -10.02 3.42 -0.88
N ASP A 75 -9.72 3.20 -2.14
CA ASP A 75 -9.42 4.16 -3.20
C ASP A 75 -10.33 5.41 -3.19
N LYS A 76 -9.73 6.57 -3.54
CA LYS A 76 -10.36 7.90 -3.59
C LYS A 76 -10.77 8.49 -2.23
N TRP A 77 -10.07 8.14 -1.15
CA TRP A 77 -10.18 8.88 0.12
C TRP A 77 -9.38 10.19 0.09
N GLN A 78 -8.33 10.29 -0.73
CA GLN A 78 -7.50 11.47 -0.94
C GLN A 78 -7.94 12.25 -2.20
N ALA A 79 -7.67 13.54 -2.23
CA ALA A 79 -8.06 14.42 -3.34
C ALA A 79 -7.35 14.05 -4.65
N GLY A 80 -6.03 13.88 -4.61
CA GLY A 80 -5.19 13.40 -5.70
C GLY A 80 -4.32 12.23 -5.22
N TYR A 81 -3.99 11.30 -6.11
CA TYR A 81 -3.14 10.18 -5.73
C TYR A 81 -1.75 10.67 -5.33
N GLY A 82 -1.31 10.24 -4.14
CA GLY A 82 -0.02 10.61 -3.58
C GLY A 82 -0.01 11.86 -2.70
N GLU A 83 -1.12 12.61 -2.62
CA GLU A 83 -1.24 13.73 -1.68
C GLU A 83 -1.16 13.26 -0.23
N LEU A 84 -1.62 12.05 0.03
CA LEU A 84 -1.60 11.46 1.37
C LEU A 84 -2.18 12.41 2.43
N ASP A 85 -3.33 13.01 2.08
CA ASP A 85 -4.21 13.71 3.02
C ASP A 85 -5.66 13.53 2.55
N PHE A 86 -6.62 13.64 3.49
CA PHE A 86 -8.03 13.42 3.17
C PHE A 86 -8.59 14.51 2.25
N ASP A 87 -9.43 14.08 1.30
CA ASP A 87 -10.32 14.99 0.58
C ASP A 87 -11.40 15.49 1.55
N LEU A 88 -11.24 16.72 2.04
CA LEU A 88 -12.15 17.31 3.02
C LEU A 88 -13.55 17.58 2.46
N THR A 89 -13.76 17.51 1.15
CA THR A 89 -15.11 17.59 0.56
C THR A 89 -15.88 16.29 0.77
N LYS A 90 -15.19 15.16 0.84
CA LYS A 90 -15.73 13.81 1.07
C LYS A 90 -15.64 13.40 2.54
N PHE A 91 -14.61 13.86 3.22
CA PHE A 91 -14.29 13.55 4.62
C PHE A 91 -14.10 14.87 5.39
N PRO A 92 -15.19 15.56 5.75
CA PRO A 92 -15.11 16.89 6.37
C PRO A 92 -14.50 16.89 7.78
N ASP A 93 -14.57 15.78 8.50
CA ASP A 93 -13.94 15.58 9.82
C ASP A 93 -13.29 14.20 9.91
N PRO A 94 -12.11 14.00 9.28
CA PRO A 94 -11.45 12.71 9.29
C PRO A 94 -11.05 12.23 10.69
N LYS A 95 -10.64 13.15 11.56
CA LYS A 95 -10.27 12.81 12.95
C LYS A 95 -11.47 12.32 13.75
N GLY A 96 -12.58 13.04 13.71
CA GLY A 96 -13.82 12.62 14.38
C GLY A 96 -14.36 11.30 13.83
N MET A 97 -14.27 11.07 12.52
CA MET A 97 -14.63 9.79 11.91
C MET A 97 -13.77 8.63 12.45
N VAL A 98 -12.45 8.80 12.51
CA VAL A 98 -11.54 7.77 13.02
C VAL A 98 -11.79 7.50 14.50
N ASP A 99 -12.00 8.55 15.31
CA ASP A 99 -12.32 8.39 16.73
C ASP A 99 -13.64 7.63 16.95
N GLU A 100 -14.65 7.89 16.12
CA GLU A 100 -15.91 7.13 16.16
C GLU A 100 -15.70 5.67 15.78
N LEU A 101 -14.93 5.39 14.72
CA LEU A 101 -14.62 4.01 14.31
C LEU A 101 -13.87 3.26 15.41
N HIS A 102 -12.92 3.90 16.09
CA HIS A 102 -12.23 3.35 17.25
C HIS A 102 -13.21 3.06 18.40
N ALA A 103 -14.12 3.99 18.71
CA ALA A 103 -15.14 3.79 19.73
C ALA A 103 -16.09 2.63 19.41
N LEU A 104 -16.30 2.35 18.12
CA LEU A 104 -17.06 1.19 17.64
C LEU A 104 -16.24 -0.12 17.64
N GLY A 105 -14.95 -0.06 17.96
CA GLY A 105 -14.06 -1.22 18.07
C GLY A 105 -13.30 -1.57 16.77
N PHE A 106 -13.29 -0.71 15.76
CA PHE A 106 -12.52 -0.91 14.52
C PHE A 106 -11.15 -0.27 14.64
N ALA A 107 -10.11 -0.97 14.20
CA ALA A 107 -8.89 -0.33 13.73
C ALA A 107 -9.13 0.26 12.32
N VAL A 108 -8.44 1.34 11.98
CA VAL A 108 -8.67 2.05 10.71
C VAL A 108 -7.42 2.00 9.83
N THR A 109 -7.57 1.48 8.63
CA THR A 109 -6.50 1.48 7.62
C THR A 109 -6.89 2.27 6.38
N LEU A 110 -5.88 2.84 5.72
CA LEU A 110 -6.06 3.58 4.47
C LEU A 110 -5.36 2.86 3.32
N TRP A 111 -6.03 2.82 2.17
CA TRP A 111 -5.44 2.36 0.93
C TRP A 111 -4.40 3.35 0.41
N VAL A 112 -3.23 2.85 0.05
CA VAL A 112 -2.13 3.63 -0.52
C VAL A 112 -1.43 2.86 -1.63
N MET A 113 -0.81 3.59 -2.56
CA MET A 113 -0.01 3.03 -3.64
C MET A 113 1.24 3.88 -3.88
N PRO A 114 2.28 3.35 -4.55
CA PRO A 114 3.51 4.10 -4.78
C PRO A 114 3.42 5.05 -5.99
N PHE A 115 2.23 5.50 -6.38
CA PHE A 115 2.05 6.38 -7.54
C PHE A 115 1.53 7.75 -7.12
N VAL A 116 2.02 8.78 -7.79
CA VAL A 116 1.71 10.18 -7.52
C VAL A 116 1.17 10.83 -8.81
N GLU A 117 0.06 11.53 -8.68
CA GLU A 117 -0.66 12.20 -9.76
C GLU A 117 0.02 13.52 -10.15
N GLU A 118 0.07 13.86 -11.45
CA GLU A 118 0.84 14.99 -12.00
C GLU A 118 0.44 16.35 -11.42
N ASP A 119 -0.86 16.58 -11.16
CA ASP A 119 -1.37 17.88 -10.72
C ASP A 119 -1.36 18.08 -9.20
N THR A 120 -0.55 17.28 -8.47
CA THR A 120 -0.50 17.30 -7.01
C THR A 120 0.69 18.12 -6.47
N GLU A 121 0.60 18.59 -5.23
CA GLU A 121 1.72 19.20 -4.53
C GLU A 121 2.83 18.18 -4.28
N ALA A 122 2.44 16.94 -3.96
CA ALA A 122 3.36 15.82 -3.80
C ALA A 122 4.19 15.57 -5.07
N PHE A 123 3.59 15.73 -6.26
CA PHE A 123 4.33 15.60 -7.51
C PHE A 123 5.34 16.74 -7.68
N ARG A 124 4.96 17.99 -7.40
CA ARG A 124 5.88 19.14 -7.50
C ARG A 124 7.08 18.95 -6.59
N GLU A 125 6.82 18.71 -5.30
CA GLU A 125 7.86 18.49 -4.29
C GLU A 125 8.78 17.31 -4.66
N GLY A 126 8.19 16.15 -4.93
CA GLY A 126 8.96 14.93 -5.25
C GLY A 126 9.72 15.03 -6.57
N SER A 127 9.24 15.81 -7.54
CA SER A 127 9.95 16.06 -8.81
C SER A 127 11.17 16.95 -8.62
N GLU A 128 11.06 18.00 -7.81
CA GLU A 128 12.17 18.88 -7.46
C GLU A 128 13.29 18.13 -6.72
N LEU A 129 12.91 17.18 -5.85
CA LEU A 129 13.83 16.37 -5.07
C LEU A 129 14.34 15.12 -5.81
N GLY A 130 13.82 14.82 -7.00
CA GLY A 130 14.22 13.65 -7.78
C GLY A 130 13.77 12.32 -7.17
N TYR A 131 12.59 12.26 -6.57
CA TYR A 131 12.09 11.10 -5.83
C TYR A 131 11.28 10.12 -6.66
N PHE A 132 11.14 10.36 -7.97
CA PHE A 132 10.36 9.50 -8.84
C PHE A 132 11.23 8.71 -9.80
N VAL A 133 10.75 7.51 -10.15
CA VAL A 133 11.28 6.72 -11.24
C VAL A 133 11.30 7.56 -12.50
N THR A 134 12.43 7.57 -13.21
CA THR A 134 12.62 8.36 -14.41
C THR A 134 12.47 7.51 -15.67
N SER A 135 12.25 8.16 -16.79
CA SER A 135 12.22 7.52 -18.11
C SER A 135 13.09 8.31 -19.08
N LYS A 136 13.92 7.58 -19.85
CA LYS A 136 14.70 8.17 -20.95
C LYS A 136 13.78 8.61 -22.08
N ARG A 137 13.75 9.89 -22.38
CA ARG A 137 13.19 10.39 -23.64
C ARG A 137 14.18 10.17 -24.79
N ARG A 138 13.69 10.20 -26.04
CA ARG A 138 14.54 10.16 -27.25
C ARG A 138 15.67 11.22 -27.26
N THR A 139 15.52 12.27 -26.47
CA THR A 139 16.51 13.36 -26.31
C THR A 139 17.62 13.06 -25.29
N GLY A 140 17.61 11.88 -24.64
CA GLY A 140 18.61 11.51 -23.64
C GLY A 140 18.41 12.11 -22.25
N ASN A 141 17.51 13.06 -22.06
CA ASN A 141 17.23 13.66 -20.76
C ASN A 141 16.34 12.76 -19.91
N LEU A 142 16.75 12.50 -18.68
CA LEU A 142 15.93 11.82 -17.66
C LEU A 142 14.86 12.80 -17.17
N LYS A 143 13.60 12.35 -17.15
CA LYS A 143 12.45 13.06 -16.57
C LYS A 143 11.58 12.07 -15.81
N PRO A 144 10.71 12.51 -14.88
CA PRO A 144 9.74 11.63 -14.27
C PRO A 144 9.01 10.78 -15.32
N GLY A 145 8.96 9.49 -15.08
CA GLY A 145 8.41 8.50 -16.00
C GLY A 145 6.91 8.38 -15.84
N PHE A 146 6.15 9.15 -16.63
CA PHE A 146 4.70 9.09 -16.60
C PHE A 146 4.14 7.81 -17.22
N PHE A 147 3.07 7.31 -16.61
CA PHE A 147 2.28 6.20 -17.13
C PHE A 147 0.79 6.36 -16.76
N LYS A 148 -0.05 5.52 -17.34
CA LYS A 148 -1.49 5.53 -17.10
C LYS A 148 -1.82 4.50 -16.01
N TRP A 149 -2.52 4.96 -14.98
CA TRP A 149 -3.10 4.13 -13.92
C TRP A 149 -4.63 4.21 -13.99
N TRP A 150 -5.30 3.14 -14.41
CA TRP A 150 -6.76 3.05 -14.55
C TRP A 150 -7.37 4.29 -15.20
N ASN A 151 -8.31 4.96 -14.51
CA ASN A 151 -8.96 6.21 -14.96
C ASN A 151 -8.31 7.47 -14.35
N ALA A 152 -7.17 7.33 -13.71
CA ALA A 152 -6.43 8.46 -13.16
C ALA A 152 -5.85 9.35 -14.27
N PRO A 153 -5.58 10.64 -13.98
CA PRO A 153 -4.60 11.42 -14.72
C PRO A 153 -3.25 10.72 -14.82
N PRO A 154 -2.31 11.21 -15.63
CA PRO A 154 -0.96 10.68 -15.65
C PRO A 154 -0.35 10.62 -14.25
N VAL A 155 0.30 9.50 -13.93
CA VAL A 155 0.97 9.29 -12.65
C VAL A 155 2.44 8.96 -12.87
N VAL A 156 3.25 9.18 -11.82
CA VAL A 156 4.64 8.76 -11.72
C VAL A 156 4.79 7.78 -10.57
N ALA A 157 5.80 6.92 -10.62
CA ALA A 157 6.08 5.98 -9.54
C ALA A 157 7.16 6.52 -8.59
N LEU A 158 6.96 6.33 -7.29
CA LEU A 158 7.99 6.56 -6.27
C LEU A 158 9.23 5.72 -6.59
N ASP A 159 10.42 6.32 -6.54
CA ASP A 159 11.65 5.54 -6.64
C ASP A 159 11.97 4.86 -5.30
N VAL A 160 11.48 3.64 -5.15
CA VAL A 160 11.69 2.83 -3.92
C VAL A 160 13.14 2.37 -3.75
N THR A 161 14.01 2.63 -4.71
CA THR A 161 15.45 2.39 -4.59
C THR A 161 16.16 3.57 -3.93
N ASN A 162 15.54 4.76 -3.94
CA ASN A 162 16.07 5.98 -3.34
C ASN A 162 15.64 6.06 -1.86
N PRO A 163 16.60 5.93 -0.89
CA PRO A 163 16.26 6.00 0.54
C PRO A 163 15.58 7.30 0.96
N GLU A 164 15.97 8.43 0.38
CA GLU A 164 15.39 9.74 0.68
C GLU A 164 13.93 9.82 0.21
N ALA A 165 13.62 9.26 -0.96
CA ALA A 165 12.26 9.17 -1.47
C ALA A 165 11.39 8.24 -0.60
N VAL A 166 11.95 7.11 -0.16
CA VAL A 166 11.27 6.21 0.78
C VAL A 166 10.98 6.92 2.10
N ASP A 167 11.96 7.59 2.70
CA ASP A 167 11.77 8.28 3.98
C ASP A 167 10.79 9.46 3.85
N TRP A 168 10.80 10.18 2.74
CA TRP A 168 9.81 11.21 2.43
C TRP A 168 8.39 10.63 2.39
N PHE A 169 8.17 9.54 1.67
CA PHE A 169 6.86 8.89 1.56
C PHE A 169 6.39 8.32 2.91
N VAL A 170 7.27 7.62 3.62
CA VAL A 170 6.99 7.06 4.95
C VAL A 170 6.66 8.16 5.97
N THR A 171 7.35 9.29 5.92
CA THR A 171 7.08 10.43 6.80
C THR A 171 5.68 11.00 6.56
N ARG A 172 5.24 11.09 5.31
CA ARG A 172 3.89 11.53 4.96
C ARG A 172 2.82 10.55 5.48
N LEU A 173 3.06 9.24 5.36
CA LEU A 173 2.18 8.22 5.96
C LEU A 173 2.13 8.30 7.49
N LYS A 174 3.26 8.46 8.16
CA LYS A 174 3.31 8.63 9.62
C LYS A 174 2.58 9.90 10.09
N ARG A 175 2.56 10.95 9.27
CA ARG A 175 1.77 12.16 9.54
C ARG A 175 0.28 11.85 9.60
N LEU A 176 -0.26 10.97 8.73
CA LEU A 176 -1.64 10.51 8.79
C LEU A 176 -1.94 9.79 10.12
N GLN A 177 -1.04 8.90 10.56
CA GLN A 177 -1.17 8.22 11.85
C GLN A 177 -1.23 9.23 13.00
N THR A 178 -0.29 10.17 13.04
CA THR A 178 -0.22 11.17 14.12
C THR A 178 -1.41 12.15 14.09
N ARG A 179 -1.82 12.60 12.90
CA ARG A 179 -2.86 13.63 12.75
C ARG A 179 -4.25 13.08 12.97
N TYR A 180 -4.53 11.91 12.43
CA TYR A 180 -5.89 11.36 12.39
C TYR A 180 -6.10 10.12 13.24
N GLY A 181 -5.03 9.47 13.71
CA GLY A 181 -5.11 8.23 14.49
C GLY A 181 -5.23 6.97 13.60
N ILE A 182 -4.75 7.02 12.35
CA ILE A 182 -4.77 5.85 11.46
C ILE A 182 -3.87 4.74 12.01
N ASP A 183 -4.37 3.51 12.09
CA ASP A 183 -3.64 2.38 12.67
C ASP A 183 -2.68 1.72 11.69
N GLY A 184 -2.99 1.76 10.39
CA GLY A 184 -2.16 1.12 9.39
C GLY A 184 -2.56 1.42 7.95
N PHE A 185 -2.03 0.63 7.03
CA PHE A 185 -2.21 0.88 5.60
C PHE A 185 -2.35 -0.41 4.79
N LYS A 186 -3.18 -0.33 3.75
CA LYS A 186 -3.22 -1.29 2.66
C LYS A 186 -2.33 -0.77 1.53
N PHE A 187 -1.17 -1.38 1.37
CA PHE A 187 -0.21 -1.09 0.32
C PHE A 187 -0.60 -1.84 -0.96
N ASP A 188 -1.18 -1.11 -1.89
CA ASP A 188 -1.64 -1.66 -3.16
C ASP A 188 -0.65 -1.35 -4.30
N ALA A 189 -0.88 -1.93 -5.48
CA ALA A 189 -0.01 -1.79 -6.65
C ALA A 189 1.46 -2.21 -6.37
N GLY A 190 2.41 -1.56 -7.03
CA GLY A 190 3.84 -1.87 -6.90
C GLY A 190 4.32 -2.97 -7.86
N GLU A 191 3.48 -3.41 -8.80
CA GLU A 191 3.90 -4.35 -9.84
C GLU A 191 4.76 -3.63 -10.89
N PRO A 192 5.84 -4.27 -11.39
CA PRO A 192 6.72 -3.67 -12.37
C PRO A 192 6.07 -3.45 -13.75
N CYS A 193 4.92 -4.07 -14.02
CA CYS A 193 4.20 -3.87 -15.28
C CYS A 193 3.63 -2.46 -15.46
N PHE A 194 3.52 -1.68 -14.39
CA PHE A 194 3.10 -0.27 -14.44
C PHE A 194 4.26 0.70 -14.67
N LEU A 195 5.50 0.26 -14.46
CA LEU A 195 6.66 1.12 -14.70
C LEU A 195 6.82 1.40 -16.20
N PRO A 196 7.33 2.58 -16.58
CA PRO A 196 7.65 2.88 -17.97
C PRO A 196 8.59 1.84 -18.58
N ARG A 197 8.44 1.55 -19.88
CA ARG A 197 9.26 0.51 -20.54
C ARG A 197 10.78 0.75 -20.44
N MET A 198 11.20 1.99 -20.48
CA MET A 198 12.60 2.43 -20.41
C MET A 198 12.78 3.26 -19.13
N PHE A 199 12.51 2.65 -18.00
CA PHE A 199 12.65 3.33 -16.71
C PHE A 199 14.08 3.22 -16.16
N GLU A 200 14.44 4.21 -15.37
CA GLU A 200 15.65 4.22 -14.56
C GLU A 200 15.28 4.57 -13.11
N THR A 201 15.97 3.94 -12.19
CA THR A 201 15.89 4.14 -10.75
C THR A 201 17.24 4.58 -10.21
N ARG A 202 17.31 5.19 -9.03
CA ARG A 202 18.56 5.66 -8.43
C ARG A 202 19.58 4.53 -8.28
N GLU A 203 19.15 3.37 -7.75
CA GLU A 203 19.93 2.13 -7.75
C GLU A 203 19.39 1.22 -8.85
N ALA A 204 20.27 0.71 -9.71
CA ALA A 204 19.87 -0.18 -10.77
C ALA A 204 19.24 -1.46 -10.20
N LEU A 205 18.06 -1.83 -10.70
CA LEU A 205 17.41 -3.08 -10.35
C LEU A 205 18.07 -4.23 -11.13
N GLY A 206 18.46 -5.29 -10.46
CA GLY A 206 18.92 -6.53 -11.09
C GLY A 206 17.78 -7.27 -11.80
N HIS A 207 16.53 -7.08 -11.34
CA HIS A 207 15.32 -7.61 -11.95
C HIS A 207 14.13 -6.69 -11.66
N PRO A 208 13.21 -6.45 -12.59
CA PRO A 208 12.07 -5.55 -12.37
C PRO A 208 11.23 -5.84 -11.12
N SER A 209 11.08 -7.12 -10.75
CA SER A 209 10.35 -7.53 -9.53
C SER A 209 11.01 -7.07 -8.22
N GLU A 210 12.25 -6.58 -8.25
CA GLU A 210 12.88 -5.96 -7.09
C GLU A 210 12.19 -4.65 -6.70
N TYR A 211 11.54 -3.97 -7.63
CA TYR A 211 10.70 -2.83 -7.31
C TYR A 211 9.58 -3.22 -6.33
N THR A 212 8.86 -4.32 -6.65
CA THR A 212 7.82 -4.87 -5.76
C THR A 212 8.39 -5.26 -4.40
N ARG A 213 9.55 -5.94 -4.39
CA ARG A 213 10.22 -6.31 -3.14
C ARG A 213 10.55 -5.09 -2.29
N TYR A 214 11.15 -4.05 -2.87
CA TYR A 214 11.51 -2.83 -2.14
C TYR A 214 10.29 -2.03 -1.67
N TRP A 215 9.19 -2.02 -2.44
CA TRP A 215 7.92 -1.46 -1.98
C TRP A 215 7.47 -2.09 -0.66
N VAL A 216 7.56 -3.40 -0.55
CA VAL A 216 7.21 -4.12 0.68
C VAL A 216 8.28 -3.95 1.77
N GLU A 217 9.54 -4.23 1.46
CA GLU A 217 10.62 -4.26 2.45
C GLU A 217 11.00 -2.88 2.99
N ARG A 218 10.99 -1.85 2.14
CA ARG A 218 11.46 -0.50 2.52
C ARG A 218 10.34 0.42 2.97
N VAL A 219 9.09 0.19 2.52
CA VAL A 219 7.94 1.04 2.83
C VAL A 219 6.93 0.33 3.73
N ALA A 220 6.27 -0.74 3.25
CA ALA A 220 5.18 -1.39 3.99
C ALA A 220 5.64 -1.95 5.34
N SER A 221 6.85 -2.53 5.42
CA SER A 221 7.42 -3.08 6.65
C SER A 221 7.66 -2.07 7.78
N ARG A 222 7.59 -0.76 7.46
CA ARG A 222 7.74 0.30 8.46
C ARG A 222 6.50 0.49 9.34
N PHE A 223 5.41 -0.25 9.06
CA PHE A 223 4.12 -0.11 9.74
C PHE A 223 3.70 -1.45 10.34
N ALA A 224 3.26 -1.42 11.60
CA ALA A 224 2.88 -2.63 12.34
C ALA A 224 1.63 -3.29 11.75
N LEU A 225 0.66 -2.49 11.30
CA LEU A 225 -0.54 -2.96 10.59
C LEU A 225 -0.38 -2.60 9.11
N ALA A 226 0.11 -3.56 8.33
CA ALA A 226 0.34 -3.42 6.90
C ALA A 226 -0.20 -4.62 6.13
N GLU A 227 -1.00 -4.33 5.12
CA GLU A 227 -1.48 -5.30 4.14
C GLU A 227 -0.87 -5.00 2.77
N VAL A 228 -0.40 -6.02 2.06
CA VAL A 228 0.16 -5.88 0.71
C VAL A 228 -0.58 -6.76 -0.29
N ARG A 229 -0.78 -6.28 -1.51
CA ARG A 229 -1.31 -7.08 -2.62
C ARG A 229 -0.21 -7.85 -3.32
N THR A 230 0.94 -7.26 -3.46
CA THR A 230 2.05 -7.82 -4.22
C THR A 230 3.24 -8.08 -3.32
N GLY A 231 3.94 -9.19 -3.57
CA GLY A 231 5.15 -9.54 -2.88
C GLY A 231 6.02 -10.43 -3.75
N HIS A 232 7.30 -10.13 -3.84
CA HIS A 232 8.29 -10.96 -4.52
C HIS A 232 9.45 -11.21 -3.58
N GLY A 233 9.54 -12.45 -3.07
CA GLY A 233 10.58 -12.81 -2.10
C GLY A 233 10.41 -12.16 -0.72
N THR A 234 9.22 -11.70 -0.36
CA THR A 234 8.92 -10.93 0.85
C THR A 234 8.29 -11.74 1.98
N THR A 235 8.25 -13.06 1.87
CA THR A 235 7.67 -13.96 2.89
C THR A 235 8.28 -13.79 4.29
N GLY A 236 9.52 -13.29 4.37
CA GLY A 236 10.20 -13.01 5.63
C GLY A 236 9.87 -11.67 6.28
N VAL A 237 9.07 -10.82 5.64
CA VAL A 237 8.85 -9.44 6.10
C VAL A 237 7.80 -9.34 7.22
N GLY A 238 6.85 -10.29 7.28
CA GLY A 238 5.84 -10.32 8.33
C GLY A 238 4.64 -9.38 8.12
N VAL A 239 4.45 -8.91 6.89
CA VAL A 239 3.24 -8.15 6.48
C VAL A 239 2.14 -9.10 6.05
N LEU A 240 0.87 -8.67 6.21
CA LEU A 240 -0.28 -9.42 5.70
C LEU A 240 -0.27 -9.38 4.17
N THR A 241 -0.34 -10.54 3.52
CA THR A 241 -0.48 -10.64 2.05
C THR A 241 -1.87 -11.16 1.72
N ARG A 242 -2.60 -10.46 0.88
CA ARG A 242 -3.93 -10.82 0.40
C ARG A 242 -3.92 -11.39 -1.01
#